data_dadc6a2c062818e580fc055deeb60115
#
_entry.id   dadc6a2c062818e580fc055deeb60115
#
_cell.length_a   1.000
_cell.length_b   1.000
_cell.length_c   1.000
_cell.angle_alpha   90.00
_cell.angle_beta   90.00
_cell.angle_gamma   90.00
#
_symmetry.space_group_name_H-M   'P 1'
#
loop_
_entity.id
_entity.type
_entity.pdbx_description
1 polymer ?
#
loop_
_entity_poly.entity_id
_entity_poly.type
_entity_poly.pdbx_seq_one_letter_code
_entity_poly.pdbx_strand_id
1 'polypeptide(L)'
;MARRRLAEQPTSRLAIWARRLALFSLAATLIAVVIVRSGALDIVPALSTLAGALVLAIVAILLAFAAGVAIWREGIGGIGEAVTGLIVGVALIAYPLYLGVKAYRLPAIYDVTTDPIDPPRFEAIARLRPRDANPVNYAGLYAAEQQREAYADIEPDVTEASPQDAYDAALKVVTKRKWRVVDARPPQAVPAREGLIEAIARTPILGFRDDVVVRVRAAPEGARIDIRSASRYGRHDLGANAARVRSLIDDIDDALAAPTPEKKLPEAKPAQAAGRGNSVKR
;
A
#
# COMPACT_ATOMS: atom_id res chain seq x y z
N MET A 1 51.29 -46.02 -0.23
CA MET A 1 50.87 -44.76 -0.88
C MET A 1 50.51 -43.75 0.19
N ALA A 2 51.33 -42.73 0.43
CA ALA A 2 51.06 -41.69 1.42
C ALA A 2 50.00 -40.72 0.83
N ARG A 3 48.80 -40.66 1.43
CA ARG A 3 47.83 -39.62 1.12
C ARG A 3 48.43 -38.25 1.50
N ARG A 4 48.86 -37.48 0.50
CA ARG A 4 49.15 -36.05 0.68
C ARG A 4 47.93 -35.41 1.29
N ARG A 5 47.95 -35.06 2.56
CA ARG A 5 46.98 -34.12 3.13
C ARG A 5 47.19 -32.80 2.42
N LEU A 6 46.25 -32.43 1.56
CA LEU A 6 46.17 -31.07 1.01
C LEU A 6 46.11 -30.13 2.22
N ALA A 7 47.12 -29.26 2.37
CA ALA A 7 47.11 -28.25 3.41
C ALA A 7 45.86 -27.41 3.23
N GLU A 8 45.01 -27.33 4.24
CA GLU A 8 43.82 -26.48 4.22
C GLU A 8 44.28 -25.02 4.03
N GLN A 9 43.87 -24.41 2.92
CA GLN A 9 44.17 -23.01 2.67
C GLN A 9 43.49 -22.14 3.74
N PRO A 10 44.22 -21.20 4.37
CA PRO A 10 43.64 -20.31 5.36
C PRO A 10 42.50 -19.49 4.71
N THR A 11 41.36 -19.48 5.36
CA THR A 11 40.18 -18.71 4.87
C THR A 11 40.29 -17.25 5.29
N SER A 12 39.98 -16.32 4.40
CA SER A 12 39.95 -14.88 4.68
C SER A 12 39.03 -14.56 5.84
N ARG A 13 39.53 -13.91 6.89
CA ARG A 13 38.76 -13.44 8.03
C ARG A 13 37.71 -12.39 7.58
N LEU A 14 38.06 -11.55 6.62
CA LEU A 14 37.15 -10.55 6.05
C LEU A 14 35.93 -11.22 5.38
N ALA A 15 36.14 -12.30 4.64
CA ALA A 15 35.07 -13.07 4.00
C ALA A 15 34.12 -13.67 5.03
N ILE A 16 34.66 -14.26 6.10
CA ILE A 16 33.86 -14.82 7.19
C ILE A 16 33.00 -13.72 7.84
N TRP A 17 33.58 -12.55 8.13
CA TRP A 17 32.86 -11.43 8.72
C TRP A 17 31.83 -10.83 7.76
N ALA A 18 32.15 -10.72 6.47
CA ALA A 18 31.20 -10.25 5.46
C ALA A 18 29.94 -11.12 5.47
N ARG A 19 30.07 -12.45 5.41
CA ARG A 19 28.93 -13.37 5.47
C ARG A 19 28.16 -13.27 6.77
N ARG A 20 28.85 -13.29 7.92
CA ARG A 20 28.19 -13.22 9.24
C ARG A 20 27.41 -11.93 9.39
N LEU A 21 27.99 -10.80 9.02
CA LEU A 21 27.37 -9.50 9.13
C LEU A 21 26.18 -9.35 8.17
N ALA A 22 26.28 -9.87 6.94
CA ALA A 22 25.18 -9.87 5.99
C ALA A 22 23.98 -10.70 6.48
N LEU A 23 24.22 -11.90 7.01
CA LEU A 23 23.16 -12.74 7.56
C LEU A 23 22.54 -12.13 8.82
N PHE A 24 23.35 -11.52 9.69
CA PHE A 24 22.85 -10.76 10.84
C PHE A 24 22.01 -9.57 10.41
N SER A 25 22.49 -8.79 9.42
CA SER A 25 21.74 -7.67 8.83
C SER A 25 20.42 -8.13 8.23
N LEU A 26 20.37 -9.28 7.55
CA LEU A 26 19.13 -9.85 7.03
C LEU A 26 18.13 -10.12 8.16
N ALA A 27 18.54 -10.79 9.22
CA ALA A 27 17.70 -11.07 10.37
C ALA A 27 17.21 -9.76 11.03
N ALA A 28 18.13 -8.80 11.24
CA ALA A 28 17.82 -7.50 11.82
C ALA A 28 16.82 -6.70 10.93
N THR A 29 17.00 -6.74 9.60
CA THR A 29 16.08 -6.10 8.65
C THR A 29 14.67 -6.71 8.73
N LEU A 30 14.56 -8.04 8.77
CA LEU A 30 13.26 -8.71 8.89
C LEU A 30 12.56 -8.34 10.20
N ILE A 31 13.29 -8.32 11.31
CA ILE A 31 12.76 -7.90 12.61
C ILE A 31 12.34 -6.42 12.57
N ALA A 32 13.17 -5.54 11.99
CA ALA A 32 12.85 -4.12 11.86
C ALA A 32 11.58 -3.90 11.02
N VAL A 33 11.41 -4.63 9.91
CA VAL A 33 10.17 -4.58 9.10
C VAL A 33 8.95 -4.99 9.93
N VAL A 34 9.06 -6.05 10.75
CA VAL A 34 7.97 -6.48 11.64
C VAL A 34 7.66 -5.40 12.68
N ILE A 35 8.68 -4.78 13.28
CA ILE A 35 8.50 -3.70 14.25
C ILE A 35 7.78 -2.50 13.61
N VAL A 36 8.24 -2.03 12.44
CA VAL A 36 7.60 -0.92 11.71
C VAL A 36 6.14 -1.28 11.37
N ARG A 37 5.92 -2.48 10.85
CA ARG A 37 4.60 -2.95 10.40
C ARG A 37 3.60 -3.12 11.54
N SER A 38 4.07 -3.54 12.71
CA SER A 38 3.23 -3.73 13.90
C SER A 38 2.75 -2.40 14.49
N GLY A 39 3.53 -1.33 14.31
CA GLY A 39 3.31 -0.05 14.98
C GLY A 39 3.59 -0.13 16.50
N ALA A 40 4.42 -1.08 16.93
CA ALA A 40 4.81 -1.25 18.33
C ALA A 40 5.71 -0.12 18.85
N LEU A 41 6.38 0.58 17.94
CA LEU A 41 7.20 1.76 18.23
C LEU A 41 6.69 2.95 17.42
N ASP A 42 6.99 4.14 17.90
CA ASP A 42 6.82 5.37 17.14
C ASP A 42 7.63 5.31 15.84
N ILE A 43 7.19 6.06 14.83
CA ILE A 43 7.72 5.93 13.46
C ILE A 43 9.22 6.20 13.36
N VAL A 44 9.73 7.19 14.08
CA VAL A 44 11.15 7.56 14.02
C VAL A 44 12.05 6.49 14.63
N PRO A 45 11.85 6.00 15.86
CA PRO A 45 12.60 4.85 16.39
C PRO A 45 12.48 3.61 15.53
N ALA A 46 11.27 3.30 15.02
CA ALA A 46 11.06 2.12 14.18
C ALA A 46 11.86 2.19 12.87
N LEU A 47 11.88 3.34 12.19
CA LEU A 47 12.70 3.54 11.00
C LEU A 47 14.20 3.58 11.30
N SER A 48 14.60 4.05 12.48
CA SER A 48 16.00 4.04 12.90
C SER A 48 16.55 2.61 13.06
N THR A 49 15.73 1.66 13.55
CA THR A 49 16.14 0.24 13.61
C THR A 49 16.36 -0.33 12.22
N LEU A 50 15.48 -0.02 11.27
CA LEU A 50 15.64 -0.43 9.88
C LEU A 50 16.88 0.19 9.25
N ALA A 51 17.12 1.48 9.44
CA ALA A 51 18.29 2.18 8.93
C ALA A 51 19.59 1.55 9.48
N GLY A 52 19.65 1.26 10.78
CA GLY A 52 20.79 0.58 11.40
C GLY A 52 21.09 -0.79 10.77
N ALA A 53 20.04 -1.58 10.51
CA ALA A 53 20.19 -2.87 9.84
C ALA A 53 20.74 -2.72 8.41
N LEU A 54 20.29 -1.70 7.65
CA LEU A 54 20.78 -1.43 6.30
C LEU A 54 22.23 -0.93 6.28
N VAL A 55 22.64 -0.14 7.28
CA VAL A 55 24.05 0.25 7.44
C VAL A 55 24.93 -0.97 7.62
N LEU A 56 24.53 -1.96 8.42
CA LEU A 56 25.26 -3.23 8.56
C LEU A 56 25.35 -3.99 7.24
N ALA A 57 24.32 -3.95 6.40
CA ALA A 57 24.36 -4.54 5.05
C ALA A 57 25.41 -3.85 4.17
N ILE A 58 25.50 -2.52 4.22
CA ILE A 58 26.54 -1.77 3.49
C ILE A 58 27.95 -2.16 3.97
N VAL A 59 28.16 -2.25 5.29
CA VAL A 59 29.45 -2.70 5.85
C VAL A 59 29.78 -4.12 5.39
N ALA A 60 28.80 -5.02 5.35
CA ALA A 60 29.00 -6.38 4.85
C ALA A 60 29.44 -6.41 3.37
N ILE A 61 28.84 -5.55 2.52
CA ILE A 61 29.25 -5.38 1.11
C ILE A 61 30.71 -4.92 1.02
N LEU A 62 31.07 -3.89 1.78
CA LEU A 62 32.45 -3.37 1.79
C LEU A 62 33.46 -4.41 2.24
N LEU A 63 33.14 -5.19 3.29
CA LEU A 63 33.98 -6.30 3.75
C LEU A 63 34.08 -7.41 2.69
N ALA A 64 33.00 -7.70 1.96
CA ALA A 64 33.01 -8.68 0.90
C ALA A 64 33.94 -8.27 -0.26
N PHE A 65 33.95 -7.01 -0.65
CA PHE A 65 34.85 -6.46 -1.65
C PHE A 65 36.31 -6.53 -1.15
N ALA A 66 36.59 -6.09 0.08
CA ALA A 66 37.92 -6.16 0.67
C ALA A 66 38.42 -7.61 0.76
N ALA A 67 37.53 -8.55 1.11
CA ALA A 67 37.84 -9.97 1.12
C ALA A 67 38.18 -10.48 -0.28
N GLY A 68 37.45 -10.08 -1.31
CA GLY A 68 37.74 -10.45 -2.71
C GLY A 68 39.14 -9.99 -3.14
N VAL A 69 39.53 -8.77 -2.80
CA VAL A 69 40.87 -8.23 -3.07
C VAL A 69 41.94 -9.03 -2.32
N ALA A 70 41.74 -9.33 -1.03
CA ALA A 70 42.70 -10.13 -0.24
C ALA A 70 42.86 -11.55 -0.79
N ILE A 71 41.77 -12.22 -1.12
CA ILE A 71 41.77 -13.58 -1.72
C ILE A 71 42.52 -13.57 -3.04
N TRP A 72 42.28 -12.56 -3.89
CA TRP A 72 42.98 -12.43 -5.18
C TRP A 72 44.48 -12.21 -5.03
N ARG A 73 44.89 -11.36 -4.06
CA ARG A 73 46.32 -11.01 -3.85
C ARG A 73 47.13 -12.07 -3.12
N GLU A 74 46.51 -12.72 -2.14
CA GLU A 74 47.21 -13.62 -1.20
C GLU A 74 47.01 -15.11 -1.53
N GLY A 75 46.09 -15.44 -2.46
CA GLY A 75 45.76 -16.82 -2.83
C GLY A 75 45.12 -17.65 -1.71
N ILE A 76 44.47 -16.96 -0.74
CA ILE A 76 43.78 -17.60 0.39
C ILE A 76 42.35 -18.02 0.00
N GLY A 77 41.72 -18.91 0.79
CA GLY A 77 40.36 -19.37 0.61
C GLY A 77 39.30 -18.34 1.08
N GLY A 78 38.00 -18.62 0.84
CA GLY A 78 36.88 -17.84 1.39
C GLY A 78 36.04 -17.10 0.34
N ILE A 79 36.20 -17.44 -0.93
CA ILE A 79 35.42 -16.78 -2.00
C ILE A 79 33.90 -17.00 -1.83
N GLY A 80 33.47 -18.18 -1.39
CA GLY A 80 32.07 -18.49 -1.16
C GLY A 80 31.42 -17.61 -0.07
N GLU A 81 32.18 -17.37 1.02
CA GLU A 81 31.79 -16.48 2.11
C GLU A 81 31.66 -15.03 1.63
N ALA A 82 32.65 -14.55 0.87
CA ALA A 82 32.64 -13.20 0.32
C ALA A 82 31.45 -12.99 -0.65
N VAL A 83 31.24 -13.93 -1.56
CA VAL A 83 30.11 -13.88 -2.52
C VAL A 83 28.78 -13.93 -1.79
N THR A 84 28.62 -14.78 -0.77
CA THR A 84 27.41 -14.83 0.03
C THR A 84 27.14 -13.49 0.73
N GLY A 85 28.17 -12.90 1.35
CA GLY A 85 28.07 -11.58 1.99
C GLY A 85 27.68 -10.49 1.01
N LEU A 86 28.26 -10.50 -0.18
CA LEU A 86 27.95 -9.55 -1.24
C LEU A 86 26.50 -9.70 -1.74
N ILE A 87 26.07 -10.91 -2.09
CA ILE A 87 24.73 -11.17 -2.64
C ILE A 87 23.65 -10.76 -1.62
N VAL A 88 23.77 -11.20 -0.38
CA VAL A 88 22.80 -10.88 0.67
C VAL A 88 22.79 -9.37 0.95
N GLY A 89 23.96 -8.74 1.06
CA GLY A 89 24.06 -7.31 1.28
C GLY A 89 23.42 -6.49 0.15
N VAL A 90 23.74 -6.82 -1.11
CA VAL A 90 23.16 -6.13 -2.29
C VAL A 90 21.65 -6.35 -2.37
N ALA A 91 21.16 -7.55 -2.10
CA ALA A 91 19.72 -7.82 -2.08
C ALA A 91 18.97 -6.96 -1.06
N LEU A 92 19.55 -6.74 0.12
CA LEU A 92 18.98 -5.88 1.16
C LEU A 92 18.95 -4.40 0.76
N ILE A 93 19.97 -3.92 0.05
CA ILE A 93 20.08 -2.50 -0.37
C ILE A 93 19.31 -2.22 -1.66
N ALA A 94 19.04 -3.22 -2.49
CA ALA A 94 18.41 -3.04 -3.79
C ALA A 94 17.04 -2.33 -3.71
N TYR A 95 16.19 -2.70 -2.76
CA TYR A 95 14.87 -2.09 -2.61
C TYR A 95 14.93 -0.64 -2.08
N PRO A 96 15.68 -0.31 -1.01
CA PRO A 96 15.92 1.09 -0.63
C PRO A 96 16.51 1.95 -1.76
N LEU A 97 17.45 1.40 -2.53
CA LEU A 97 18.03 2.11 -3.67
C LEU A 97 16.97 2.40 -4.74
N TYR A 98 16.13 1.42 -5.08
CA TYR A 98 15.00 1.60 -5.98
C TYR A 98 14.05 2.71 -5.49
N LEU A 99 13.74 2.74 -4.19
CA LEU A 99 12.92 3.80 -3.60
C LEU A 99 13.60 5.17 -3.68
N GLY A 100 14.93 5.24 -3.50
CA GLY A 100 15.72 6.46 -3.69
C GLY A 100 15.63 7.00 -5.13
N VAL A 101 15.71 6.13 -6.14
CA VAL A 101 15.53 6.51 -7.55
C VAL A 101 14.10 7.01 -7.80
N LYS A 102 13.08 6.35 -7.22
CA LYS A 102 11.69 6.83 -7.30
C LYS A 102 11.53 8.21 -6.66
N ALA A 103 12.12 8.43 -5.49
CA ALA A 103 12.08 9.71 -4.80
C ALA A 103 12.71 10.85 -5.62
N TYR A 104 13.74 10.55 -6.39
CA TYR A 104 14.37 11.54 -7.28
C TYR A 104 13.52 11.89 -8.51
N ARG A 105 12.74 10.92 -9.02
CA ARG A 105 11.96 11.06 -10.26
C ARG A 105 10.54 11.56 -10.05
N LEU A 106 9.96 11.35 -8.87
CA LEU A 106 8.57 11.67 -8.57
C LEU A 106 8.47 12.92 -7.71
N PRO A 107 7.35 13.67 -7.77
CA PRO A 107 7.15 14.85 -6.95
C PRO A 107 7.11 14.52 -5.46
N ALA A 108 7.63 15.43 -4.63
CA ALA A 108 7.62 15.31 -3.18
C ALA A 108 6.26 15.73 -2.60
N ILE A 109 5.21 14.97 -2.94
CA ILE A 109 3.86 15.12 -2.42
C ILE A 109 3.43 13.87 -1.66
N TYR A 110 2.53 14.03 -0.71
CA TYR A 110 1.99 12.95 0.13
C TYR A 110 0.46 12.84 0.06
N ASP A 111 -0.17 13.66 -0.76
CA ASP A 111 -1.62 13.82 -0.86
C ASP A 111 -2.00 13.98 -2.33
N VAL A 112 -2.81 13.07 -2.85
CA VAL A 112 -3.24 13.02 -4.25
C VAL A 112 -4.75 12.92 -4.29
N THR A 113 -5.38 13.73 -5.12
CA THR A 113 -6.83 13.78 -5.30
C THR A 113 -7.23 13.91 -6.77
N THR A 114 -8.37 13.37 -7.14
CA THR A 114 -8.94 13.57 -8.48
C THR A 114 -9.48 14.98 -8.68
N ASP A 115 -9.88 15.67 -7.58
CA ASP A 115 -10.38 17.05 -7.63
C ASP A 115 -9.51 17.97 -6.74
N PRO A 116 -8.45 18.61 -7.27
CA PRO A 116 -7.64 19.54 -6.51
C PRO A 116 -8.32 20.87 -6.16
N ILE A 117 -9.42 21.21 -6.83
CA ILE A 117 -10.17 22.46 -6.61
C ILE A 117 -11.12 22.30 -5.41
N ASP A 118 -11.85 21.18 -5.35
CA ASP A 118 -12.75 20.83 -4.26
C ASP A 118 -12.43 19.39 -3.78
N PRO A 119 -11.27 19.19 -3.11
CA PRO A 119 -10.83 17.87 -2.72
C PRO A 119 -11.76 17.24 -1.66
N PRO A 120 -12.10 15.94 -1.78
CA PRO A 120 -12.87 15.23 -0.78
C PRO A 120 -12.25 15.37 0.62
N ARG A 121 -13.07 15.66 1.62
CA ARG A 121 -12.60 15.91 2.99
C ARG A 121 -12.60 14.65 3.81
N PHE A 122 -11.57 14.48 4.66
CA PHE A 122 -11.57 13.48 5.72
C PHE A 122 -12.36 14.02 6.92
N GLU A 123 -13.44 13.36 7.30
CA GLU A 123 -14.30 13.76 8.43
C GLU A 123 -14.11 12.83 9.64
N ALA A 124 -14.40 11.55 9.49
CA ALA A 124 -14.26 10.56 10.54
C ALA A 124 -12.78 10.22 10.79
N ILE A 125 -12.00 10.05 9.73
CA ILE A 125 -10.56 9.81 9.80
C ILE A 125 -9.82 10.97 10.47
N ALA A 126 -10.26 12.20 10.27
CA ALA A 126 -9.66 13.38 10.90
C ALA A 126 -9.55 13.26 12.43
N ARG A 127 -10.55 12.65 13.06
CA ARG A 127 -10.60 12.42 14.52
C ARG A 127 -9.70 11.28 14.99
N LEU A 128 -9.29 10.40 14.07
CA LEU A 128 -8.48 9.21 14.35
C LEU A 128 -7.01 9.40 14.00
N ARG A 129 -6.64 10.51 13.34
CA ARG A 129 -5.25 10.81 13.00
C ARG A 129 -4.44 11.11 14.26
N PRO A 130 -3.23 10.55 14.39
CA PRO A 130 -2.28 10.95 15.41
C PRO A 130 -1.88 12.42 15.25
N ARG A 131 -1.50 13.10 16.34
CA ARG A 131 -1.13 14.51 16.31
C ARG A 131 0.16 14.81 15.54
N ASP A 132 1.03 13.84 15.44
CA ASP A 132 2.30 13.87 14.71
C ASP A 132 2.17 13.48 13.23
N ALA A 133 0.96 13.13 12.77
CA ALA A 133 0.69 12.85 11.38
C ALA A 133 0.65 14.12 10.51
N ASN A 134 0.83 13.96 9.20
CA ASN A 134 0.64 15.03 8.23
C ASN A 134 -0.75 15.69 8.39
N PRO A 135 -0.89 17.00 8.04
CA PRO A 135 -2.17 17.70 8.13
C PRO A 135 -3.33 16.96 7.42
N VAL A 136 -4.53 17.07 7.97
CA VAL A 136 -5.75 16.48 7.39
C VAL A 136 -6.22 17.28 6.16
N ASN A 137 -6.00 18.59 6.19
CA ASN A 137 -6.36 19.47 5.08
C ASN A 137 -5.48 19.17 3.87
N TYR A 138 -6.07 19.30 2.68
CA TYR A 138 -5.33 19.14 1.43
C TYR A 138 -4.12 20.08 1.40
N ALA A 139 -3.01 19.61 0.83
CA ALA A 139 -1.73 20.31 0.89
C ALA A 139 -1.66 21.60 0.05
N GLY A 140 -2.78 22.00 -0.59
CA GLY A 140 -2.94 23.29 -1.24
C GLY A 140 -2.38 23.37 -2.65
N LEU A 141 -2.27 24.63 -3.16
CA LEU A 141 -1.95 24.91 -4.55
C LEU A 141 -0.63 24.32 -5.01
N TYR A 142 0.39 24.32 -4.16
CA TYR A 142 1.69 23.75 -4.51
C TYR A 142 1.60 22.25 -4.81
N ALA A 143 0.89 21.51 -3.96
CA ALA A 143 0.68 20.07 -4.18
C ALA A 143 -0.18 19.81 -5.43
N ALA A 144 -1.21 20.62 -5.66
CA ALA A 144 -2.05 20.56 -6.85
C ALA A 144 -1.24 20.77 -8.14
N GLU A 145 -0.32 21.76 -8.15
CA GLU A 145 0.55 22.04 -9.30
C GLU A 145 1.49 20.87 -9.56
N GLN A 146 2.18 20.39 -8.53
CA GLN A 146 3.08 19.24 -8.63
C GLN A 146 2.35 17.97 -9.07
N GLN A 147 1.13 17.76 -8.58
CA GLN A 147 0.28 16.65 -9.00
C GLN A 147 -0.10 16.78 -10.47
N ARG A 148 -0.57 17.96 -10.91
CA ARG A 148 -0.98 18.20 -12.29
C ARG A 148 0.15 17.95 -13.29
N GLU A 149 1.38 18.34 -12.92
CA GLU A 149 2.57 18.15 -13.75
C GLU A 149 2.98 16.68 -13.87
N ALA A 150 2.92 15.93 -12.76
CA ALA A 150 3.40 14.55 -12.71
C ALA A 150 2.32 13.49 -12.97
N TYR A 151 1.04 13.80 -12.71
CA TYR A 151 -0.10 12.88 -12.73
C TYR A 151 -1.30 13.54 -13.40
N ALA A 152 -1.14 14.06 -14.61
CA ALA A 152 -2.17 14.75 -15.38
C ALA A 152 -3.39 13.87 -15.72
N ASP A 153 -3.21 12.56 -15.65
CA ASP A 153 -4.23 11.54 -15.89
C ASP A 153 -5.17 11.29 -14.69
N ILE A 154 -4.86 11.88 -13.52
CA ILE A 154 -5.69 11.72 -12.32
C ILE A 154 -6.76 12.81 -12.30
N GLU A 155 -7.92 12.45 -12.82
CA GLU A 155 -9.11 13.30 -12.90
C GLU A 155 -10.33 12.63 -12.23
N PRO A 156 -11.40 13.39 -11.93
CA PRO A 156 -12.64 12.81 -11.45
C PRO A 156 -13.22 11.82 -12.45
N ASP A 157 -13.72 10.69 -11.96
CA ASP A 157 -14.42 9.75 -12.81
C ASP A 157 -15.90 10.09 -12.93
N VAL A 158 -16.45 9.99 -14.14
CA VAL A 158 -17.87 10.25 -14.45
C VAL A 158 -18.46 9.02 -15.12
N THR A 159 -19.52 8.48 -14.54
CA THR A 159 -20.18 7.26 -15.00
C THR A 159 -21.69 7.48 -15.22
N GLU A 160 -22.29 6.70 -16.13
CA GLU A 160 -23.74 6.67 -16.34
C GLU A 160 -24.52 5.98 -15.21
N ALA A 161 -23.81 5.30 -14.31
CA ALA A 161 -24.43 4.64 -13.17
C ALA A 161 -25.10 5.64 -12.22
N SER A 162 -26.15 5.20 -11.53
CA SER A 162 -26.77 6.03 -10.50
C SER A 162 -25.78 6.30 -9.35
N PRO A 163 -25.93 7.43 -8.61
CA PRO A 163 -25.07 7.70 -7.45
C PRO A 163 -25.08 6.58 -6.41
N GLN A 164 -26.19 5.85 -6.26
CA GLN A 164 -26.28 4.72 -5.36
C GLN A 164 -25.48 3.52 -5.87
N ASP A 165 -25.59 3.19 -7.16
CA ASP A 165 -24.85 2.07 -7.76
C ASP A 165 -23.34 2.34 -7.75
N ALA A 166 -22.94 3.57 -8.08
CA ALA A 166 -21.53 4.00 -8.02
C ALA A 166 -20.96 3.91 -6.59
N TYR A 167 -21.75 4.32 -5.59
CA TYR A 167 -21.37 4.18 -4.18
C TYR A 167 -21.25 2.72 -3.76
N ASP A 168 -22.20 1.87 -4.13
CA ASP A 168 -22.21 0.45 -3.78
C ASP A 168 -21.02 -0.28 -4.44
N ALA A 169 -20.70 0.05 -5.70
CA ALA A 169 -19.52 -0.44 -6.39
C ALA A 169 -18.22 -0.02 -5.67
N ALA A 170 -18.09 1.26 -5.34
CA ALA A 170 -16.94 1.79 -4.62
C ALA A 170 -16.76 1.11 -3.23
N LEU A 171 -17.85 0.97 -2.47
CA LEU A 171 -17.83 0.31 -1.16
C LEU A 171 -17.43 -1.17 -1.28
N LYS A 172 -17.96 -1.86 -2.29
CA LYS A 172 -17.60 -3.25 -2.59
C LYS A 172 -16.10 -3.39 -2.90
N VAL A 173 -15.55 -2.51 -3.73
CA VAL A 173 -14.12 -2.50 -4.08
C VAL A 173 -13.25 -2.22 -2.86
N VAL A 174 -13.55 -1.18 -2.09
CA VAL A 174 -12.82 -0.83 -0.85
C VAL A 174 -12.82 -2.01 0.13
N THR A 175 -13.96 -2.69 0.28
CA THR A 175 -14.11 -3.85 1.15
C THR A 175 -13.31 -5.06 0.63
N LYS A 176 -13.34 -5.33 -0.70
CA LYS A 176 -12.57 -6.39 -1.36
C LYS A 176 -11.06 -6.20 -1.18
N ARG A 177 -10.58 -4.95 -1.15
CA ARG A 177 -9.17 -4.59 -0.89
C ARG A 177 -8.78 -4.77 0.58
N LYS A 178 -9.71 -5.16 1.45
CA LYS A 178 -9.51 -5.35 2.90
C LYS A 178 -8.95 -4.09 3.60
N TRP A 179 -9.30 -2.91 3.08
CA TRP A 179 -9.00 -1.67 3.77
C TRP A 179 -9.93 -1.52 4.98
N ARG A 180 -9.43 -0.86 6.01
CA ARG A 180 -10.26 -0.60 7.18
C ARG A 180 -11.22 0.54 6.88
N VAL A 181 -12.47 0.22 6.58
CA VAL A 181 -13.54 1.22 6.46
C VAL A 181 -13.77 1.85 7.83
N VAL A 182 -13.72 3.16 7.89
CA VAL A 182 -13.89 3.99 9.11
C VAL A 182 -15.29 4.57 9.13
N ASP A 183 -15.75 5.05 7.98
CA ASP A 183 -17.09 5.62 7.78
C ASP A 183 -17.59 5.29 6.39
N ALA A 184 -18.89 5.08 6.26
CA ALA A 184 -19.54 4.78 4.99
C ALA A 184 -20.98 5.31 5.03
N ARG A 185 -21.21 6.41 4.30
CA ARG A 185 -22.49 7.10 4.22
C ARG A 185 -22.98 7.08 2.77
N PRO A 186 -24.11 6.41 2.46
CA PRO A 186 -24.64 6.39 1.11
C PRO A 186 -25.18 7.77 0.69
N PRO A 187 -25.23 8.05 -0.63
CA PRO A 187 -25.85 9.26 -1.14
C PRO A 187 -27.35 9.28 -0.82
N GLN A 188 -27.90 10.48 -0.64
CA GLN A 188 -29.32 10.68 -0.37
C GLN A 188 -29.92 11.64 -1.41
N ALA A 189 -31.10 11.33 -1.91
CA ALA A 189 -31.79 12.20 -2.87
C ALA A 189 -32.46 13.41 -2.20
N VAL A 190 -33.00 13.24 -0.99
CA VAL A 190 -33.75 14.30 -0.28
C VAL A 190 -33.43 14.25 1.22
N PRO A 191 -32.84 15.31 1.80
CA PRO A 191 -32.10 16.35 1.09
C PRO A 191 -30.92 15.79 0.33
N ALA A 192 -30.58 16.37 -0.81
CA ALA A 192 -29.45 15.89 -1.61
C ALA A 192 -28.14 15.89 -0.79
N ARG A 193 -27.56 14.71 -0.59
CA ARG A 193 -26.30 14.52 0.10
C ARG A 193 -25.40 13.62 -0.71
N GLU A 194 -24.13 13.97 -0.73
CA GLU A 194 -23.10 13.13 -1.35
C GLU A 194 -22.88 11.83 -0.58
N GLY A 195 -22.55 10.76 -1.29
CA GLY A 195 -22.04 9.53 -0.69
C GLY A 195 -20.59 9.72 -0.29
N LEU A 196 -20.19 9.17 0.86
CA LEU A 196 -18.83 9.25 1.36
C LEU A 196 -18.37 7.91 1.93
N ILE A 197 -17.17 7.48 1.54
CA ILE A 197 -16.52 6.29 2.08
C ILE A 197 -15.15 6.71 2.55
N GLU A 198 -14.87 6.58 3.85
CA GLU A 198 -13.56 6.82 4.42
C GLU A 198 -12.91 5.50 4.84
N ALA A 199 -11.70 5.24 4.37
CA ALA A 199 -10.98 4.01 4.65
C ALA A 199 -9.49 4.24 4.91
N ILE A 200 -8.86 3.33 5.65
CA ILE A 200 -7.44 3.33 5.92
C ILE A 200 -6.80 2.17 5.16
N ALA A 201 -5.96 2.51 4.19
CA ALA A 201 -5.11 1.58 3.47
C ALA A 201 -3.77 1.37 4.21
N ARG A 202 -3.05 0.29 3.85
CA ARG A 202 -1.70 0.02 4.36
C ARG A 202 -0.74 -0.24 3.21
N THR A 203 0.48 0.31 3.29
CA THR A 203 1.53 -0.01 2.32
C THR A 203 1.95 -1.47 2.44
N PRO A 204 2.32 -2.13 1.32
CA PRO A 204 2.55 -3.59 1.31
C PRO A 204 3.65 -4.06 2.26
N ILE A 205 4.81 -3.42 2.27
CA ILE A 205 5.99 -3.90 3.01
C ILE A 205 5.99 -3.35 4.44
N LEU A 206 6.04 -2.05 4.62
CA LEU A 206 6.21 -1.42 5.94
C LEU A 206 4.88 -1.22 6.69
N GLY A 207 3.74 -1.37 6.01
CA GLY A 207 2.43 -1.25 6.64
C GLY A 207 2.06 0.17 7.07
N PHE A 208 2.69 1.20 6.48
CA PHE A 208 2.30 2.59 6.72
C PHE A 208 0.83 2.81 6.38
N ARG A 209 0.19 3.65 7.18
CA ARG A 209 -1.22 3.95 7.02
C ARG A 209 -1.38 5.16 6.13
N ASP A 210 -2.17 4.97 5.08
CA ASP A 210 -2.62 6.03 4.19
C ASP A 210 -4.14 6.14 4.30
N ASP A 211 -4.63 7.36 4.36
CA ASP A 211 -6.05 7.64 4.44
C ASP A 211 -6.61 7.79 3.03
N VAL A 212 -7.78 7.20 2.80
CA VAL A 212 -8.48 7.24 1.52
C VAL A 212 -9.90 7.69 1.76
N VAL A 213 -10.38 8.59 0.92
CA VAL A 213 -11.78 8.97 0.86
C VAL A 213 -12.28 8.91 -0.56
N VAL A 214 -13.46 8.32 -0.73
CA VAL A 214 -14.23 8.31 -1.97
C VAL A 214 -15.49 9.10 -1.75
N ARG A 215 -15.74 10.08 -2.60
CA ARG A 215 -16.94 10.90 -2.61
C ARG A 215 -17.72 10.64 -3.88
N VAL A 216 -19.00 10.35 -3.76
CA VAL A 216 -19.91 10.11 -4.89
C VAL A 216 -21.01 11.16 -4.90
N ARG A 217 -21.11 11.90 -6.00
CA ARG A 217 -22.10 12.96 -6.21
C ARG A 217 -22.96 12.67 -7.43
N ALA A 218 -24.18 13.17 -7.43
CA ALA A 218 -24.99 13.20 -8.66
C ALA A 218 -24.33 14.10 -9.71
N ALA A 219 -24.31 13.65 -10.95
CA ALA A 219 -23.86 14.38 -12.12
C ALA A 219 -24.94 14.34 -13.21
N PRO A 220 -24.92 15.24 -14.20
CA PRO A 220 -25.91 15.24 -15.28
C PRO A 220 -26.02 13.92 -16.05
N GLU A 221 -24.90 13.20 -16.15
CA GLU A 221 -24.80 11.93 -16.88
C GLU A 221 -24.95 10.69 -15.98
N GLY A 222 -25.19 10.88 -14.68
CA GLY A 222 -25.30 9.79 -13.70
C GLY A 222 -24.61 10.12 -12.38
N ALA A 223 -23.38 9.65 -12.17
CA ALA A 223 -22.59 9.92 -10.96
C ALA A 223 -21.18 10.43 -11.29
N ARG A 224 -20.66 11.28 -10.40
CA ARG A 224 -19.25 11.67 -10.36
C ARG A 224 -18.61 11.10 -9.11
N ILE A 225 -17.47 10.47 -9.30
CA ILE A 225 -16.66 9.83 -8.27
C ILE A 225 -15.38 10.63 -8.10
N ASP A 226 -15.16 11.19 -6.92
CA ASP A 226 -13.94 11.88 -6.54
C ASP A 226 -13.19 11.04 -5.51
N ILE A 227 -11.89 10.86 -5.70
CA ILE A 227 -11.05 10.05 -4.81
C ILE A 227 -9.89 10.90 -4.30
N ARG A 228 -9.57 10.78 -3.02
CA ARG A 228 -8.37 11.36 -2.43
C ARG A 228 -7.65 10.33 -1.58
N SER A 229 -6.33 10.28 -1.70
CA SER A 229 -5.45 9.41 -0.90
C SER A 229 -4.29 10.20 -0.34
N ALA A 230 -4.10 10.15 0.99
CA ALA A 230 -3.10 10.93 1.70
C ALA A 230 -2.30 10.07 2.70
N SER A 231 -0.99 10.16 2.65
CA SER A 231 -0.11 9.47 3.59
C SER A 231 -0.06 10.20 4.94
N ARG A 232 -0.13 9.45 6.05
CA ARG A 232 -0.06 10.01 7.39
C ARG A 232 1.32 10.52 7.76
N TYR A 233 2.37 9.94 7.18
CA TYR A 233 3.75 10.26 7.51
C TYR A 233 4.60 10.42 6.25
N GLY A 234 5.62 11.28 6.38
CA GLY A 234 6.54 11.56 5.29
C GLY A 234 6.05 12.66 4.36
N ARG A 235 6.99 13.30 3.69
CA ARG A 235 6.72 14.39 2.74
C ARG A 235 6.62 13.91 1.29
N HIS A 236 6.92 12.62 1.06
CA HIS A 236 7.00 12.00 -0.24
C HIS A 236 6.38 10.59 -0.17
N ASP A 237 5.35 10.35 -0.96
CA ASP A 237 4.63 9.06 -1.01
C ASP A 237 5.23 8.06 -2.01
N LEU A 238 6.29 8.46 -2.73
CA LEU A 238 6.93 7.65 -3.76
C LEU A 238 5.96 7.19 -4.87
N GLY A 239 4.91 7.96 -5.12
CA GLY A 239 3.86 7.66 -6.09
C GLY A 239 2.84 6.62 -5.62
N ALA A 240 2.84 6.27 -4.33
CA ALA A 240 1.93 5.25 -3.80
C ALA A 240 0.47 5.71 -3.81
N ASN A 241 0.20 6.99 -3.47
CA ASN A 241 -1.15 7.54 -3.50
C ASN A 241 -1.69 7.65 -4.92
N ALA A 242 -0.88 8.12 -5.87
CA ALA A 242 -1.26 8.20 -7.28
C ALA A 242 -1.61 6.82 -7.86
N ALA A 243 -0.76 5.82 -7.61
CA ALA A 243 -1.03 4.44 -8.04
C ALA A 243 -2.30 3.87 -7.38
N ARG A 244 -2.57 4.22 -6.11
CA ARG A 244 -3.77 3.78 -5.39
C ARG A 244 -5.04 4.41 -5.97
N VAL A 245 -5.01 5.71 -6.27
CA VAL A 245 -6.14 6.42 -6.87
C VAL A 245 -6.49 5.80 -8.22
N ARG A 246 -5.50 5.66 -9.13
CA ARG A 246 -5.71 5.03 -10.45
C ARG A 246 -6.31 3.63 -10.33
N SER A 247 -5.65 2.76 -9.56
CA SER A 247 -6.14 1.39 -9.43
C SER A 247 -7.52 1.30 -8.74
N LEU A 248 -7.89 2.31 -7.94
CA LEU A 248 -9.22 2.34 -7.31
C LEU A 248 -10.29 2.76 -8.31
N ILE A 249 -10.00 3.72 -9.20
CA ILE A 249 -10.86 4.08 -10.32
C ILE A 249 -11.07 2.86 -11.21
N ASP A 250 -9.99 2.24 -11.72
CA ASP A 250 -10.06 1.07 -12.59
C ASP A 250 -10.91 -0.06 -11.98
N ASP A 251 -10.71 -0.39 -10.70
CA ASP A 251 -11.48 -1.43 -10.01
C ASP A 251 -12.98 -1.05 -9.83
N ILE A 252 -13.29 0.24 -9.66
CA ILE A 252 -14.69 0.71 -9.56
C ILE A 252 -15.38 0.60 -10.92
N ASP A 253 -14.71 1.01 -11.99
CA ASP A 253 -15.22 0.90 -13.37
C ASP A 253 -15.48 -0.55 -13.74
N ASP A 254 -14.52 -1.44 -13.45
CA ASP A 254 -14.69 -2.89 -13.63
C ASP A 254 -15.89 -3.44 -12.83
N ALA A 255 -16.10 -2.92 -11.62
CA ALA A 255 -17.22 -3.34 -10.77
C ALA A 255 -18.57 -2.85 -11.28
N LEU A 256 -18.61 -1.67 -11.93
CA LEU A 256 -19.80 -1.12 -12.57
C LEU A 256 -20.13 -1.80 -13.91
N ALA A 257 -19.09 -2.15 -14.69
CA ALA A 257 -19.25 -2.87 -15.95
C ALA A 257 -19.67 -4.34 -15.75
N ALA A 258 -19.42 -4.92 -14.57
CA ALA A 258 -19.79 -6.31 -14.28
C ALA A 258 -21.33 -6.45 -14.22
N PRO A 259 -21.93 -7.46 -14.90
CA PRO A 259 -23.37 -7.67 -14.86
C PRO A 259 -23.82 -7.85 -13.41
N THR A 260 -24.77 -7.00 -12.99
CA THR A 260 -25.38 -7.11 -11.65
C THR A 260 -26.05 -8.48 -11.56
N PRO A 261 -25.70 -9.34 -10.57
CA PRO A 261 -26.40 -10.58 -10.38
C PRO A 261 -27.89 -10.26 -10.15
N GLU A 262 -28.72 -10.73 -11.09
CA GLU A 262 -30.18 -10.57 -11.03
C GLU A 262 -30.66 -10.97 -9.63
N LYS A 263 -31.21 -10.01 -8.90
CA LYS A 263 -31.77 -10.26 -7.58
C LYS A 263 -32.95 -11.20 -7.78
N LYS A 264 -32.74 -12.52 -7.68
CA LYS A 264 -33.84 -13.49 -7.72
C LYS A 264 -34.88 -13.01 -6.73
N LEU A 265 -35.96 -12.45 -7.26
CA LEU A 265 -37.16 -12.21 -6.47
C LEU A 265 -37.55 -13.55 -5.83
N PRO A 266 -37.87 -13.57 -4.52
CA PRO A 266 -38.36 -14.79 -3.91
C PRO A 266 -39.57 -15.27 -4.69
N GLU A 267 -39.53 -16.48 -5.26
CA GLU A 267 -40.69 -17.09 -5.86
C GLU A 267 -41.84 -17.04 -4.87
N ALA A 268 -42.91 -16.30 -5.24
CA ALA A 268 -44.10 -16.27 -4.45
C ALA A 268 -44.63 -17.72 -4.31
N LYS A 269 -44.58 -18.25 -3.09
CA LYS A 269 -45.22 -19.55 -2.80
C LYS A 269 -46.67 -19.49 -3.29
N PRO A 270 -47.16 -20.46 -4.14
CA PRO A 270 -48.53 -20.50 -4.55
C PRO A 270 -49.41 -20.59 -3.32
N ALA A 271 -50.38 -19.68 -3.25
CA ALA A 271 -51.38 -19.68 -2.18
C ALA A 271 -52.09 -21.05 -2.14
N GLN A 272 -51.96 -21.79 -1.04
CA GLN A 272 -52.72 -22.98 -0.82
C GLN A 272 -54.22 -22.61 -0.79
N ALA A 273 -54.94 -23.11 -1.79
CA ALA A 273 -56.40 -22.98 -1.87
C ALA A 273 -57.03 -23.59 -0.64
N ALA A 274 -57.60 -22.76 0.23
CA ALA A 274 -58.41 -23.21 1.36
C ALA A 274 -59.65 -23.95 0.82
N GLY A 275 -59.61 -25.27 0.94
CA GLY A 275 -60.74 -26.14 0.64
C GLY A 275 -61.95 -25.80 1.53
N ARG A 276 -63.01 -25.26 0.94
CA ARG A 276 -64.30 -25.18 1.56
C ARG A 276 -64.90 -26.59 1.65
N GLY A 277 -64.79 -27.21 2.81
CA GLY A 277 -65.54 -28.38 3.18
C GLY A 277 -66.91 -27.95 3.73
N ASN A 278 -67.92 -27.92 2.90
CA ASN A 278 -69.30 -27.79 3.30
C ASN A 278 -69.85 -29.19 3.64
N SER A 279 -70.11 -29.48 4.93
CA SER A 279 -70.91 -30.65 5.27
C SER A 279 -72.12 -30.23 6.09
N VAL A 280 -73.22 -30.12 5.39
CA VAL A 280 -74.57 -30.18 5.97
C VAL A 280 -74.87 -31.61 6.35
N LYS A 281 -75.24 -31.86 7.61
CA LYS A 281 -76.04 -33.02 8.06
C LYS A 281 -76.99 -32.55 9.13
N ARG A 282 -78.18 -32.77 8.82
CA ARG A 282 -79.43 -33.07 9.50
C ARG A 282 -79.35 -33.25 11.01
#